data_2a6876bb2d3345029ba7b7af2f8ae497
#
_entry.id   2a6876bb2d3345029ba7b7af2f8ae497
#
_cell.length_a   1.000
_cell.length_b   1.000
_cell.length_c   1.000
_cell.angle_alpha   90.00
_cell.angle_beta   90.00
_cell.angle_gamma   90.00
#
_symmetry.space_group_name_H-M   'P 1'
#
loop_
_entity.id
_entity.type
_entity.pdbx_description
1 polymer ?
#
loop_
_entity_poly.entity_id
_entity_poly.type
_entity_poly.pdbx_seq_one_letter_code
_entity_poly.pdbx_strand_id
1 'polypeptide(L)'
;SSNDETQWVEIDLQAPATVNAIQVNYNDYKSDMYGRYPGLRHRYTIEGSVDGINWTRLVNRSNSFKDTPHDYVELETPARVRYVRYKNIHVPTPHLSISAIRIFGLGEGKAPAQVKTFDPHRHEDRRDITLTWKPVKGAQGYNILWGIAPDKLYSSWMVYGDECRHLMKCLSTDQEYYFAIEAFNESGVSQISAVKEVR
;
A
#
# COMPACT_ATOMS: atom_id res chain seq x y z
N SER A 1 9.02 8.37 23.29
CA SER A 1 8.28 9.61 23.00
C SER A 1 7.50 10.03 24.23
N SER A 2 7.41 11.32 24.50
CA SER A 2 6.57 11.90 25.54
C SER A 2 5.15 12.12 25.01
N ASN A 3 4.19 12.35 25.91
CA ASN A 3 2.85 12.81 25.54
C ASN A 3 2.89 14.34 25.32
N ASP A 4 3.60 14.75 24.27
CA ASP A 4 3.87 16.13 23.94
C ASP A 4 3.05 16.55 22.70
N GLU A 5 2.24 17.59 22.86
CA GLU A 5 1.43 18.17 21.79
C GLU A 5 2.27 18.75 20.64
N THR A 6 3.56 18.99 20.88
CA THR A 6 4.49 19.52 19.85
C THR A 6 5.08 18.44 18.94
N GLN A 7 4.83 17.15 19.20
CA GLN A 7 5.37 16.07 18.39
C GLN A 7 4.74 16.02 16.99
N TRP A 8 5.59 15.85 16.01
CA TRP A 8 5.20 15.70 14.62
C TRP A 8 6.09 14.70 13.88
N VAL A 9 5.57 14.17 12.79
CA VAL A 9 6.29 13.31 11.85
C VAL A 9 6.07 13.86 10.45
N GLU A 10 7.15 13.99 9.68
CA GLU A 10 7.12 14.40 8.28
C GLU A 10 7.56 13.26 7.37
N ILE A 11 6.87 13.10 6.28
CA ILE A 11 7.12 12.10 5.25
C ILE A 11 7.38 12.86 3.96
N ASP A 12 8.56 12.66 3.36
CA ASP A 12 8.90 13.12 2.01
C ASP A 12 8.55 12.01 1.01
N LEU A 13 7.60 12.27 0.12
CA LEU A 13 7.23 11.38 -0.97
C LEU A 13 8.26 11.38 -2.11
N GLN A 14 9.38 12.12 -1.94
CA GLN A 14 10.48 12.29 -2.89
C GLN A 14 10.10 13.07 -4.16
N ALA A 15 8.87 12.97 -4.60
CA ALA A 15 8.31 13.73 -5.73
C ALA A 15 6.88 14.17 -5.40
N PRO A 16 6.36 15.22 -6.06
CA PRO A 16 4.95 15.56 -5.94
C PRO A 16 4.04 14.43 -6.39
N ALA A 17 2.96 14.23 -5.64
CA ALA A 17 1.93 13.25 -5.92
C ALA A 17 0.55 13.84 -5.64
N THR A 18 -0.47 13.31 -6.30
CA THR A 18 -1.86 13.62 -5.98
C THR A 18 -2.35 12.64 -4.92
N VAL A 19 -2.54 13.12 -3.70
CA VAL A 19 -3.00 12.33 -2.55
C VAL A 19 -4.52 12.40 -2.46
N ASN A 20 -5.16 11.23 -2.33
CA ASN A 20 -6.61 11.07 -2.25
C ASN A 20 -7.08 10.69 -0.85
N ALA A 21 -6.28 9.91 -0.11
CA ALA A 21 -6.62 9.47 1.24
C ALA A 21 -5.36 9.28 2.09
N ILE A 22 -5.53 9.32 3.40
CA ILE A 22 -4.46 9.07 4.37
C ILE A 22 -5.01 8.19 5.48
N GLN A 23 -4.24 7.19 5.89
CA GLN A 23 -4.56 6.33 7.03
C GLN A 23 -3.47 6.43 8.09
N VAL A 24 -3.89 6.68 9.32
CA VAL A 24 -3.01 6.63 10.49
C VAL A 24 -3.37 5.40 11.32
N ASN A 25 -2.40 4.54 11.55
CA ASN A 25 -2.56 3.35 12.39
C ASN A 25 -1.78 3.55 13.69
N TYR A 26 -2.45 3.42 14.81
CA TYR A 26 -1.84 3.45 16.14
C TYR A 26 -1.60 2.04 16.64
N ASN A 27 -0.56 1.85 17.43
CA ASN A 27 -0.36 0.59 18.15
C ASN A 27 -1.43 0.44 19.23
N ASP A 28 -1.86 -0.79 19.43
CA ASP A 28 -2.76 -1.13 20.54
C ASP A 28 -2.05 -0.93 21.87
N TYR A 29 -2.78 -0.34 22.80
CA TYR A 29 -2.32 -0.12 24.16
C TYR A 29 -3.02 -1.09 25.10
N LYS A 30 -2.23 -1.85 25.88
CA LYS A 30 -2.75 -2.87 26.82
C LYS A 30 -3.76 -3.82 26.15
N SER A 31 -3.46 -4.26 24.93
CA SER A 31 -4.23 -5.30 24.26
C SER A 31 -3.86 -6.67 24.81
N ASP A 32 -4.83 -7.55 24.89
CA ASP A 32 -4.68 -8.96 25.23
C ASP A 32 -5.57 -9.84 24.34
N MET A 33 -5.70 -11.13 24.67
CA MET A 33 -6.55 -12.06 23.93
C MET A 33 -8.06 -11.74 24.00
N TYR A 34 -8.47 -10.85 24.91
CA TYR A 34 -9.87 -10.42 25.07
C TYR A 34 -10.19 -9.08 24.38
N GLY A 35 -9.17 -8.43 23.82
CA GLY A 35 -9.32 -7.20 23.08
C GLY A 35 -8.31 -6.11 23.45
N ARG A 36 -8.56 -4.91 22.95
CA ARG A 36 -7.75 -3.73 23.24
C ARG A 36 -8.37 -2.85 24.31
N TYR A 37 -7.56 -2.03 24.98
CA TYR A 37 -8.05 -1.03 25.92
C TYR A 37 -8.96 -0.02 25.18
N PRO A 38 -10.19 0.22 25.63
CA PRO A 38 -11.16 1.07 24.94
C PRO A 38 -10.95 2.57 25.21
N GLY A 39 -11.60 3.41 24.39
CA GLY A 39 -11.69 4.85 24.62
C GLY A 39 -10.41 5.63 24.30
N LEU A 40 -9.53 5.07 23.50
CA LEU A 40 -8.27 5.71 23.09
C LEU A 40 -8.53 6.72 21.96
N ARG A 41 -8.70 7.98 22.34
CA ARG A 41 -9.07 9.08 21.43
C ARG A 41 -7.84 9.89 21.07
N HIS A 42 -7.26 9.63 19.90
CA HIS A 42 -6.17 10.45 19.37
C HIS A 42 -6.71 11.73 18.73
N ARG A 43 -6.02 12.86 18.95
CA ARG A 43 -6.33 14.11 18.26
C ARG A 43 -5.09 14.57 17.51
N TYR A 44 -5.28 14.94 16.27
CA TYR A 44 -4.18 15.32 15.40
C TYR A 44 -4.63 16.18 14.23
N THR A 45 -3.68 16.74 13.51
CA THR A 45 -3.88 17.29 12.17
C THR A 45 -2.87 16.71 11.21
N ILE A 46 -3.22 16.69 9.92
CA ILE A 46 -2.28 16.38 8.86
C ILE A 46 -2.23 17.57 7.92
N GLU A 47 -1.03 17.99 7.57
CA GLU A 47 -0.73 19.06 6.64
C GLU A 47 0.03 18.51 5.45
N GLY A 48 -0.15 19.08 4.28
CA GLY A 48 0.57 18.78 3.06
C GLY A 48 1.28 20.00 2.51
N SER A 49 2.41 19.79 1.84
CA SER A 49 3.17 20.83 1.17
C SER A 49 3.84 20.29 -0.09
N VAL A 50 4.01 21.14 -1.10
CA VAL A 50 4.81 20.84 -2.29
C VAL A 50 6.28 21.22 -2.10
N ASP A 51 6.55 22.27 -1.37
CA ASP A 51 7.87 22.92 -1.24
C ASP A 51 8.51 22.78 0.15
N GLY A 52 7.78 22.19 1.13
CA GLY A 52 8.22 22.07 2.53
C GLY A 52 8.13 23.39 3.33
N ILE A 53 7.68 24.48 2.72
CA ILE A 53 7.58 25.81 3.31
C ILE A 53 6.11 26.20 3.50
N ASN A 54 5.32 26.08 2.45
CA ASN A 54 3.91 26.43 2.44
C ASN A 54 3.06 25.18 2.72
N TRP A 55 2.34 25.19 3.85
CA TRP A 55 1.60 24.04 4.35
C TRP A 55 0.08 24.30 4.29
N THR A 56 -0.64 23.33 3.78
CA THR A 56 -2.11 23.32 3.76
C THR A 56 -2.63 22.18 4.60
N ARG A 57 -3.67 22.41 5.39
CA ARG A 57 -4.30 21.37 6.22
C ARG A 57 -5.11 20.44 5.35
N LEU A 58 -4.75 19.16 5.38
CA LEU A 58 -5.44 18.09 4.66
C LEU A 58 -6.46 17.37 5.54
N VAL A 59 -6.11 17.13 6.80
CA VAL A 59 -6.96 16.42 7.77
C VAL A 59 -7.01 17.20 9.07
N ASN A 60 -8.22 17.33 9.61
CA ASN A 60 -8.44 17.92 10.92
C ASN A 60 -9.20 16.96 11.84
N ARG A 61 -8.49 16.39 12.82
CA ARG A 61 -9.03 15.57 13.90
C ARG A 61 -8.81 16.20 15.28
N SER A 62 -8.59 17.52 15.33
CA SER A 62 -8.31 18.26 16.58
C SER A 62 -9.42 18.11 17.63
N ASN A 63 -10.66 17.93 17.20
CA ASN A 63 -11.83 17.78 18.06
C ASN A 63 -12.47 16.39 17.95
N SER A 64 -11.71 15.36 17.52
CA SER A 64 -12.25 14.00 17.45
C SER A 64 -12.49 13.42 18.84
N PHE A 65 -13.67 12.83 19.03
CA PHE A 65 -14.05 12.06 20.21
C PHE A 65 -14.19 10.56 19.93
N LYS A 66 -13.84 10.14 18.70
CA LYS A 66 -13.93 8.73 18.31
C LYS A 66 -12.65 7.99 18.66
N ASP A 67 -12.80 6.76 19.10
CA ASP A 67 -11.74 5.79 19.28
C ASP A 67 -11.53 5.07 17.93
N THR A 68 -10.54 5.50 17.17
CA THR A 68 -10.23 5.01 15.83
C THR A 68 -8.77 4.60 15.75
N PRO A 69 -8.44 3.32 16.04
CA PRO A 69 -7.05 2.83 16.00
C PRO A 69 -6.47 2.81 14.57
N HIS A 70 -7.35 2.77 13.56
CA HIS A 70 -7.01 2.79 12.14
C HIS A 70 -7.85 3.87 11.45
N ASP A 71 -7.46 5.14 11.65
CA ASP A 71 -8.22 6.28 11.11
C ASP A 71 -7.91 6.47 9.61
N TYR A 72 -8.79 5.95 8.75
CA TYR A 72 -8.75 6.16 7.31
C TYR A 72 -9.57 7.41 6.96
N VAL A 73 -8.95 8.35 6.26
CA VAL A 73 -9.56 9.63 5.89
C VAL A 73 -9.42 9.84 4.39
N GLU A 74 -10.53 9.85 3.67
CA GLU A 74 -10.60 10.35 2.31
C GLU A 74 -10.57 11.88 2.33
N LEU A 75 -9.78 12.49 1.46
CA LEU A 75 -9.75 13.93 1.30
C LEU A 75 -10.96 14.37 0.46
N GLU A 76 -11.66 15.39 0.90
CA GLU A 76 -12.80 15.97 0.14
C GLU A 76 -12.38 16.42 -1.27
N THR A 77 -11.15 16.88 -1.40
CA THR A 77 -10.53 17.22 -2.68
C THR A 77 -9.11 16.64 -2.70
N PRO A 78 -8.73 15.91 -3.75
CA PRO A 78 -7.37 15.43 -3.91
C PRO A 78 -6.36 16.57 -3.80
N ALA A 79 -5.28 16.34 -3.07
CA ALA A 79 -4.26 17.35 -2.80
C ALA A 79 -2.94 17.00 -3.47
N ARG A 80 -2.37 17.95 -4.23
CA ARG A 80 -1.03 17.83 -4.79
C ARG A 80 0.00 18.20 -3.73
N VAL A 81 0.80 17.22 -3.26
CA VAL A 81 1.81 17.43 -2.21
C VAL A 81 3.05 16.57 -2.46
N ARG A 82 4.19 16.97 -1.92
CA ARG A 82 5.39 16.17 -1.78
C ARG A 82 5.66 15.80 -0.33
N TYR A 83 5.37 16.70 0.60
CA TYR A 83 5.58 16.50 2.02
C TYR A 83 4.25 16.36 2.72
N VAL A 84 4.16 15.39 3.61
CA VAL A 84 2.99 15.15 4.47
C VAL A 84 3.45 15.17 5.91
N ARG A 85 2.84 16.02 6.74
CA ARG A 85 3.20 16.20 8.15
C ARG A 85 2.02 15.88 9.05
N TYR A 86 2.19 14.84 9.87
CA TYR A 86 1.30 14.57 11.00
C TYR A 86 1.73 15.41 12.19
N LYS A 87 0.79 16.13 12.81
CA LYS A 87 1.00 16.90 14.05
C LYS A 87 0.09 16.35 15.15
N ASN A 88 0.70 15.93 16.23
CA ASN A 88 -0.02 15.46 17.40
C ASN A 88 -0.67 16.65 18.14
N ILE A 89 -1.87 16.43 18.68
CA ILE A 89 -2.58 17.38 19.57
C ILE A 89 -2.89 16.71 20.90
N HIS A 90 -3.28 15.43 20.88
CA HIS A 90 -3.58 14.69 22.11
C HIS A 90 -3.28 13.20 21.92
N VAL A 91 -2.58 12.65 22.90
CA VAL A 91 -2.29 11.21 23.00
C VAL A 91 -3.00 10.65 24.23
N PRO A 92 -3.88 9.66 24.07
CA PRO A 92 -4.63 9.08 25.18
C PRO A 92 -3.81 8.10 26.03
N THR A 93 -2.57 7.82 25.65
CA THR A 93 -1.66 6.87 26.28
C THR A 93 -0.41 7.59 26.76
N PRO A 94 0.44 6.97 27.63
CA PRO A 94 1.68 7.61 28.09
C PRO A 94 2.65 8.02 26.96
N HIS A 95 2.56 7.34 25.80
CA HIS A 95 3.44 7.58 24.66
C HIS A 95 2.66 7.55 23.36
N LEU A 96 3.00 8.45 22.43
CA LEU A 96 2.52 8.36 21.05
C LEU A 96 3.17 7.14 20.38
N SER A 97 2.36 6.23 19.87
CA SER A 97 2.81 5.04 19.18
C SER A 97 2.03 4.86 17.89
N ILE A 98 2.65 5.24 16.77
CA ILE A 98 2.12 5.09 15.42
C ILE A 98 2.80 3.87 14.80
N SER A 99 2.00 2.88 14.36
CA SER A 99 2.50 1.69 13.67
C SER A 99 2.68 1.93 12.18
N ALA A 100 1.84 2.77 11.57
CA ALA A 100 1.98 3.16 10.17
C ALA A 100 1.24 4.45 9.86
N ILE A 101 1.77 5.22 8.92
CA ILE A 101 1.04 6.25 8.18
C ILE A 101 1.06 5.81 6.72
N ARG A 102 -0.11 5.61 6.14
CA ARG A 102 -0.28 5.22 4.73
C ARG A 102 -0.86 6.38 3.97
N ILE A 103 -0.26 6.70 2.83
CA ILE A 103 -0.67 7.79 1.95
C ILE A 103 -1.09 7.17 0.64
N PHE A 104 -2.34 7.38 0.24
CA PHE A 104 -2.93 6.81 -0.97
C PHE A 104 -3.11 7.89 -2.01
N GLY A 105 -2.58 7.64 -3.20
CA GLY A 105 -2.61 8.59 -4.29
C GLY A 105 -1.88 8.10 -5.52
N LEU A 106 -1.59 9.01 -6.43
CA LEU A 106 -0.88 8.74 -7.68
C LEU A 106 0.27 9.72 -7.85
N GLY A 107 1.45 9.22 -8.17
CA GLY A 107 2.58 10.01 -8.61
C GLY A 107 2.33 10.68 -9.98
N GLU A 108 3.06 11.74 -10.27
CA GLU A 108 2.92 12.51 -11.52
C GLU A 108 3.76 11.94 -12.68
N GLY A 109 4.38 10.79 -12.51
CA GLY A 109 5.18 10.12 -13.53
C GLY A 109 4.33 9.33 -14.53
N LYS A 110 4.98 8.38 -15.19
CA LYS A 110 4.32 7.44 -16.10
C LYS A 110 4.25 6.06 -15.48
N ALA A 111 3.13 5.38 -15.66
CA ALA A 111 3.01 3.97 -15.36
C ALA A 111 4.08 3.16 -16.14
N PRO A 112 4.53 2.01 -15.61
CA PRO A 112 5.48 1.15 -16.30
C PRO A 112 4.92 0.63 -17.63
N ALA A 113 5.82 0.21 -18.53
CA ALA A 113 5.41 -0.49 -19.74
C ALA A 113 4.90 -1.90 -19.40
N GLN A 114 4.10 -2.47 -20.30
CA GLN A 114 3.62 -3.85 -20.20
C GLN A 114 4.78 -4.85 -20.07
N VAL A 115 4.62 -5.84 -19.19
CA VAL A 115 5.52 -6.98 -19.08
C VAL A 115 5.34 -7.87 -20.33
N LYS A 116 6.35 -7.91 -21.20
CA LYS A 116 6.27 -8.66 -22.46
C LYS A 116 6.72 -10.11 -22.34
N THR A 117 7.63 -10.40 -21.42
CA THR A 117 8.17 -11.74 -21.21
C THR A 117 7.73 -12.20 -19.83
N PHE A 118 6.85 -13.18 -19.81
CA PHE A 118 6.34 -13.81 -18.60
C PHE A 118 6.24 -15.31 -18.85
N ASP A 119 6.90 -16.10 -18.01
CA ASP A 119 7.03 -17.55 -18.18
C ASP A 119 6.67 -18.27 -16.88
N PRO A 120 5.44 -18.77 -16.78
CA PRO A 120 5.01 -19.66 -15.70
C PRO A 120 5.44 -21.11 -16.02
N HIS A 121 6.23 -21.72 -15.14
CA HIS A 121 6.70 -23.09 -15.27
C HIS A 121 6.22 -23.95 -14.09
N ARG A 122 5.34 -24.91 -14.35
CA ARG A 122 4.84 -25.87 -13.37
C ARG A 122 5.86 -27.00 -13.19
N HIS A 123 6.11 -27.38 -11.93
CA HIS A 123 7.09 -28.42 -11.61
C HIS A 123 6.50 -29.84 -11.77
N GLU A 124 7.33 -30.87 -11.62
CA GLU A 124 6.88 -32.26 -11.52
C GLU A 124 5.88 -32.44 -10.36
N ASP A 125 6.18 -31.83 -9.19
CA ASP A 125 5.16 -31.61 -8.18
C ASP A 125 4.21 -30.51 -8.66
N ARG A 126 3.08 -30.93 -9.19
CA ARG A 126 2.08 -30.04 -9.79
C ARG A 126 1.46 -29.03 -8.82
N ARG A 127 1.79 -29.11 -7.53
CA ARG A 127 1.43 -28.09 -6.53
C ARG A 127 2.32 -26.86 -6.58
N ASP A 128 3.48 -26.98 -7.21
CA ASP A 128 4.50 -25.93 -7.27
C ASP A 128 4.64 -25.35 -8.68
N ILE A 129 4.74 -24.05 -8.76
CA ILE A 129 4.99 -23.31 -10.00
C ILE A 129 6.02 -22.20 -9.77
N THR A 130 7.00 -22.10 -10.67
CA THR A 130 7.91 -20.95 -10.74
C THR A 130 7.44 -20.01 -11.83
N LEU A 131 7.31 -18.75 -11.47
CA LEU A 131 6.93 -17.65 -12.35
C LEU A 131 8.17 -16.78 -12.56
N THR A 132 8.54 -16.53 -13.80
CA THR A 132 9.68 -15.68 -14.15
C THR A 132 9.27 -14.63 -15.17
N TRP A 133 9.93 -13.47 -15.14
CA TRP A 133 9.69 -12.39 -16.10
C TRP A 133 10.94 -11.55 -16.32
N LYS A 134 10.92 -10.72 -17.34
CA LYS A 134 11.98 -9.72 -17.53
C LYS A 134 11.63 -8.42 -16.82
N PRO A 135 12.61 -7.75 -16.18
CA PRO A 135 12.37 -6.50 -15.49
C PRO A 135 11.88 -5.41 -16.44
N VAL A 136 10.98 -4.58 -15.96
CA VAL A 136 10.44 -3.44 -16.68
C VAL A 136 11.03 -2.15 -16.08
N LYS A 137 11.60 -1.32 -16.94
CA LYS A 137 12.20 -0.05 -16.50
C LYS A 137 11.17 0.84 -15.81
N GLY A 138 11.50 1.29 -14.60
CA GLY A 138 10.64 2.17 -13.79
C GLY A 138 9.52 1.45 -13.06
N ALA A 139 9.47 0.11 -13.08
CA ALA A 139 8.61 -0.66 -12.19
C ALA A 139 9.19 -0.66 -10.77
N GLN A 140 8.33 -0.60 -9.77
CA GLN A 140 8.66 -0.78 -8.35
C GLN A 140 8.20 -2.15 -7.84
N GLY A 141 7.37 -2.81 -8.62
CA GLY A 141 6.91 -4.15 -8.33
C GLY A 141 5.98 -4.69 -9.41
N TYR A 142 5.43 -5.87 -9.13
CA TYR A 142 4.61 -6.62 -10.07
C TYR A 142 3.42 -7.24 -9.35
N ASN A 143 2.26 -7.24 -10.00
CA ASN A 143 1.11 -8.01 -9.57
C ASN A 143 1.00 -9.25 -10.46
N ILE A 144 1.14 -10.42 -9.89
CA ILE A 144 0.87 -11.69 -10.54
C ILE A 144 -0.62 -11.97 -10.35
N LEU A 145 -1.34 -12.15 -11.44
CA LEU A 145 -2.76 -12.43 -11.46
C LEU A 145 -2.95 -13.88 -11.90
N TRP A 146 -3.87 -14.61 -11.25
CA TRP A 146 -4.17 -15.98 -11.68
C TRP A 146 -5.61 -16.38 -11.36
N GLY A 147 -6.03 -17.43 -12.04
CA GLY A 147 -7.36 -18.00 -11.84
C GLY A 147 -7.50 -19.32 -12.60
N ILE A 148 -8.73 -19.83 -12.64
CA ILE A 148 -9.08 -21.13 -13.24
C ILE A 148 -9.70 -21.00 -14.64
N ALA A 149 -9.76 -19.79 -15.17
CA ALA A 149 -10.18 -19.51 -16.53
C ALA A 149 -9.48 -18.24 -17.03
N PRO A 150 -9.27 -18.08 -18.35
CA PRO A 150 -8.50 -16.97 -18.91
C PRO A 150 -9.11 -15.60 -18.66
N ASP A 151 -10.43 -15.53 -18.49
CA ASP A 151 -11.21 -14.33 -18.19
C ASP A 151 -11.54 -14.17 -16.68
N LYS A 152 -11.00 -15.04 -15.81
CA LYS A 152 -11.31 -15.10 -14.37
C LYS A 152 -10.03 -15.15 -13.52
N LEU A 153 -9.19 -14.14 -13.67
CA LEU A 153 -7.97 -13.99 -12.89
C LEU A 153 -8.25 -13.23 -11.59
N TYR A 154 -9.02 -13.85 -10.68
CA TYR A 154 -9.52 -13.19 -9.47
C TYR A 154 -8.55 -13.22 -8.29
N SER A 155 -7.48 -13.97 -8.38
CA SER A 155 -6.43 -14.01 -7.37
C SER A 155 -5.25 -13.16 -7.78
N SER A 156 -4.58 -12.53 -6.81
CA SER A 156 -3.39 -11.74 -7.06
C SER A 156 -2.32 -11.94 -5.98
N TRP A 157 -1.07 -11.81 -6.39
CA TRP A 157 0.08 -11.77 -5.51
C TRP A 157 1.00 -10.64 -5.91
N MET A 158 1.31 -9.75 -4.97
CA MET A 158 2.21 -8.62 -5.19
C MET A 158 3.65 -9.02 -4.86
N VAL A 159 4.56 -8.80 -5.81
CA VAL A 159 6.01 -8.89 -5.63
C VAL A 159 6.56 -7.47 -5.67
N TYR A 160 7.12 -7.00 -4.57
CA TYR A 160 7.67 -5.66 -4.48
C TYR A 160 9.19 -5.68 -4.64
N GLY A 161 9.74 -4.71 -5.37
CA GLY A 161 11.17 -4.60 -5.62
C GLY A 161 11.61 -5.18 -6.97
N ASP A 162 12.90 -5.47 -7.09
CA ASP A 162 13.56 -5.85 -8.35
C ASP A 162 13.53 -7.36 -8.63
N GLU A 163 12.92 -8.14 -7.76
CA GLU A 163 12.83 -9.59 -7.95
C GLU A 163 11.91 -9.90 -9.14
N CYS A 164 12.45 -10.67 -10.10
CA CYS A 164 11.75 -11.09 -11.31
C CYS A 164 11.47 -12.59 -11.35
N ARG A 165 11.29 -13.18 -10.16
CA ARG A 165 10.99 -14.58 -9.96
C ARG A 165 10.10 -14.76 -8.73
N HIS A 166 9.10 -15.63 -8.84
CA HIS A 166 8.27 -16.02 -7.70
C HIS A 166 7.98 -17.52 -7.72
N LEU A 167 8.14 -18.18 -6.58
CA LEU A 167 7.73 -19.57 -6.38
C LEU A 167 6.39 -19.61 -5.64
N MET A 168 5.36 -20.03 -6.32
CA MET A 168 4.04 -20.25 -5.74
C MET A 168 3.84 -21.73 -5.46
N LYS A 169 3.25 -22.03 -4.30
CA LYS A 169 2.99 -23.40 -3.83
C LYS A 169 1.51 -23.61 -3.55
N CYS A 170 1.16 -24.87 -3.28
CA CYS A 170 -0.20 -25.26 -2.88
C CYS A 170 -1.27 -25.09 -3.96
N LEU A 171 -0.89 -25.19 -5.24
CA LEU A 171 -1.86 -25.32 -6.33
C LEU A 171 -2.52 -26.71 -6.28
N SER A 172 -3.77 -26.80 -6.78
CA SER A 172 -4.44 -28.11 -6.94
C SER A 172 -3.83 -28.87 -8.13
N THR A 173 -3.52 -30.15 -7.93
CA THR A 173 -2.82 -30.97 -8.94
C THR A 173 -3.63 -31.18 -10.22
N ASP A 174 -4.95 -31.30 -10.10
CA ASP A 174 -5.87 -31.62 -11.19
C ASP A 174 -6.53 -30.38 -11.83
N GLN A 175 -6.14 -29.18 -11.37
CA GLN A 175 -6.67 -27.91 -11.86
C GLN A 175 -5.70 -27.27 -12.86
N GLU A 176 -6.22 -26.85 -14.00
CA GLU A 176 -5.54 -25.94 -14.92
C GLU A 176 -5.61 -24.50 -14.38
N TYR A 177 -4.52 -23.78 -14.53
CA TYR A 177 -4.44 -22.40 -14.09
C TYR A 177 -4.05 -21.47 -15.21
N TYR A 178 -4.53 -20.25 -15.13
CA TYR A 178 -4.23 -19.16 -16.04
C TYR A 178 -3.54 -18.05 -15.26
N PHE A 179 -2.41 -17.58 -15.79
CA PHE A 179 -1.57 -16.57 -15.18
C PHE A 179 -1.36 -15.38 -16.10
N ALA A 180 -1.30 -14.21 -15.53
CA ALA A 180 -0.84 -12.99 -16.17
C ALA A 180 -0.08 -12.13 -15.16
N ILE A 181 0.61 -11.11 -15.64
CA ILE A 181 1.39 -10.21 -14.80
C ILE A 181 1.25 -8.77 -15.28
N GLU A 182 1.25 -7.83 -14.37
CA GLU A 182 1.35 -6.40 -14.64
C GLU A 182 2.43 -5.78 -13.75
N ALA A 183 3.07 -4.73 -14.25
CA ALA A 183 4.05 -3.95 -13.50
C ALA A 183 3.38 -2.71 -12.90
N PHE A 184 3.84 -2.25 -11.74
CA PHE A 184 3.35 -1.03 -11.13
C PHE A 184 4.49 -0.14 -10.61
N ASN A 185 4.17 1.13 -10.45
CA ASN A 185 4.93 2.13 -9.71
C ASN A 185 3.96 3.13 -9.06
N GLU A 186 4.49 4.17 -8.41
CA GLU A 186 3.69 5.22 -7.77
C GLU A 186 2.78 6.00 -8.74
N SER A 187 3.00 5.89 -10.05
CA SER A 187 2.25 6.63 -11.08
C SER A 187 1.20 5.77 -11.79
N GLY A 188 1.10 4.49 -11.43
CA GLY A 188 0.06 3.60 -11.97
C GLY A 188 0.53 2.19 -12.30
N VAL A 189 -0.36 1.46 -12.95
CA VAL A 189 -0.20 0.04 -13.31
C VAL A 189 -0.12 -0.08 -14.83
N SER A 190 0.72 -1.00 -15.32
CA SER A 190 0.85 -1.28 -16.74
C SER A 190 -0.39 -2.00 -17.30
N GLN A 191 -0.45 -2.12 -18.60
CA GLN A 191 -1.33 -3.10 -19.22
C GLN A 191 -0.90 -4.50 -18.77
N ILE A 192 -1.90 -5.39 -18.59
CA ILE A 192 -1.68 -6.80 -18.24
C ILE A 192 -0.98 -7.53 -19.40
N SER A 193 -0.08 -8.45 -19.09
CA SER A 193 0.55 -9.33 -20.07
C SER A 193 -0.47 -10.23 -20.78
N ALA A 194 -0.03 -10.92 -21.84
CA ALA A 194 -0.80 -12.03 -22.36
C ALA A 194 -1.03 -13.09 -21.27
N VAL A 195 -2.24 -13.65 -21.23
CA VAL A 195 -2.59 -14.73 -20.30
C VAL A 195 -1.89 -16.01 -20.75
N LYS A 196 -1.31 -16.74 -19.80
CA LYS A 196 -0.63 -18.02 -20.01
C LYS A 196 -1.41 -19.13 -19.30
N GLU A 197 -1.78 -20.14 -20.07
CA GLU A 197 -2.34 -21.40 -19.53
C GLU A 197 -1.22 -22.28 -19.01
N VAL A 198 -1.45 -22.91 -17.87
CA VAL A 198 -0.51 -23.83 -17.23
C VAL A 198 -1.25 -25.08 -16.77
N ARG A 199 -0.85 -26.22 -17.31
CA ARG A 199 -1.41 -27.56 -17.03
C ARG A 199 -0.58 -28.36 -16.04
#